data_cda23d97f87d4d537e0b355067f117b0
#
_entry.id   cda23d97f87d4d537e0b355067f117b0
#
_cell.length_a   1.000
_cell.length_b   1.000
_cell.length_c   1.000
_cell.angle_alpha   90.00
_cell.angle_beta   90.00
_cell.angle_gamma   90.00
#
_symmetry.space_group_name_H-M   'P 1'
#
loop_
_entity.id
_entity.type
_entity.pdbx_description
1 polymer ?
#
loop_
_entity_poly.entity_id
_entity_poly.type
_entity_poly.pdbx_seq_one_letter_code
_entity_poly.pdbx_strand_id
1 'polypeptide(L)'
;MTDGVATAAAAKPVVTGLGGAFMISSEAKAAGKEGGYRGWQLYVTGRAGVLGEVGTEVVHAALGFLHPDRVRDGWEGGLAVAPLADTVERYVEACRTWGRARYAGLAEADRLADLLERVAAAADPAGWPLFAAWRAQPLPEDGPGRVVQLLHVLREHRGGAHLGAVRSVGLRPLEAIVAGPGGAGNAAFFGWVEPLPEVTAELRGLLARAEEATDAQVAPAYAVLDSAEQDDLLRLLGDAAAAARPDA
;
A
#
# COMPACT_ATOMS: atom_id res chain seq x y z
N MET A 1 -10.09 3.60 -26.65
CA MET A 1 -9.41 3.18 -25.43
C MET A 1 -9.40 4.38 -24.51
N THR A 2 -10.00 4.26 -23.35
CA THR A 2 -9.97 5.31 -22.31
C THR A 2 -8.54 5.48 -21.82
N ASP A 3 -8.11 6.73 -21.65
CA ASP A 3 -6.84 7.04 -21.05
C ASP A 3 -6.94 6.80 -19.52
N GLY A 4 -6.40 5.69 -19.04
CA GLY A 4 -6.41 5.36 -17.62
C GLY A 4 -5.63 6.33 -16.72
N VAL A 5 -4.90 7.28 -17.29
CA VAL A 5 -4.05 8.24 -16.55
C VAL A 5 -4.89 9.13 -15.63
N ALA A 6 -5.98 9.71 -16.15
CA ALA A 6 -6.85 10.57 -15.36
C ALA A 6 -7.51 9.80 -14.20
N THR A 7 -7.98 8.58 -14.47
CA THR A 7 -8.59 7.71 -13.46
C THR A 7 -7.58 7.27 -12.40
N ALA A 8 -6.37 6.87 -12.80
CA ALA A 8 -5.30 6.50 -11.88
C ALA A 8 -4.91 7.67 -10.96
N ALA A 9 -4.78 8.88 -11.51
CA ALA A 9 -4.47 10.08 -10.75
C ALA A 9 -5.60 10.45 -9.77
N ALA A 10 -6.87 10.35 -10.20
CA ALA A 10 -8.04 10.62 -9.35
C ALA A 10 -8.22 9.56 -8.24
N ALA A 11 -7.95 8.28 -8.51
CA ALA A 11 -8.02 7.19 -7.54
C ALA A 11 -6.88 7.23 -6.50
N LYS A 12 -5.72 7.84 -6.85
CA LYS A 12 -4.49 7.86 -6.03
C LYS A 12 -4.71 8.18 -4.55
N PRO A 13 -5.41 9.28 -4.16
CA PRO A 13 -5.55 9.63 -2.74
C PRO A 13 -6.26 8.53 -1.94
N VAL A 14 -7.28 7.91 -2.52
CA VAL A 14 -8.06 6.85 -1.87
C VAL A 14 -7.26 5.55 -1.81
N VAL A 15 -6.69 5.11 -2.92
CA VAL A 15 -5.88 3.88 -2.98
C VAL A 15 -4.69 3.96 -2.02
N THR A 16 -3.95 5.07 -2.01
CA THR A 16 -2.79 5.20 -1.11
C THR A 16 -3.18 5.36 0.34
N GLY A 17 -4.22 6.14 0.63
CA GLY A 17 -4.71 6.40 1.99
C GLY A 17 -5.38 5.17 2.60
N LEU A 18 -6.45 4.69 2.00
CA LEU A 18 -7.25 3.58 2.55
C LEU A 18 -6.54 2.23 2.43
N GLY A 19 -5.79 1.99 1.33
CA GLY A 19 -5.00 0.77 1.17
C GLY A 19 -3.88 0.60 2.20
N GLY A 20 -3.51 1.68 2.89
CA GLY A 20 -2.52 1.67 3.97
C GLY A 20 -3.10 1.87 5.37
N ALA A 21 -4.35 2.30 5.50
CA ALA A 21 -4.94 2.74 6.76
C ALA A 21 -4.96 1.64 7.83
N PHE A 22 -5.28 0.41 7.45
CA PHE A 22 -5.32 -0.72 8.38
C PHE A 22 -3.97 -1.01 9.03
N MET A 23 -2.85 -0.76 8.33
CA MET A 23 -1.50 -1.13 8.79
C MET A 23 -1.11 -0.53 10.14
N ILE A 24 -1.67 0.62 10.47
CA ILE A 24 -1.42 1.38 11.71
C ILE A 24 -2.67 1.49 12.59
N SER A 25 -3.73 0.80 12.22
CA SER A 25 -5.02 0.81 12.92
C SER A 25 -4.96 0.18 14.31
N SER A 26 -6.04 0.36 15.08
CA SER A 26 -6.24 -0.32 16.36
C SER A 26 -6.33 -1.84 16.18
N GLU A 27 -6.96 -2.29 15.10
CA GLU A 27 -7.12 -3.70 14.76
C GLU A 27 -5.77 -4.36 14.47
N ALA A 28 -4.91 -3.74 13.67
CA ALA A 28 -3.55 -4.24 13.41
C ALA A 28 -2.68 -4.25 14.66
N LYS A 29 -2.80 -3.22 15.51
CA LYS A 29 -2.09 -3.15 16.80
C LYS A 29 -2.57 -4.22 17.78
N ALA A 30 -3.88 -4.47 17.84
CA ALA A 30 -4.46 -5.54 18.67
C ALA A 30 -3.96 -6.91 18.19
N ALA A 31 -4.07 -7.19 16.89
CA ALA A 31 -3.59 -8.44 16.29
C ALA A 31 -2.09 -8.66 16.57
N GLY A 32 -1.28 -7.59 16.50
CA GLY A 32 0.14 -7.64 16.84
C GLY A 32 0.37 -7.99 18.31
N LYS A 33 -0.32 -7.30 19.22
CA LYS A 33 -0.21 -7.53 20.66
C LYS A 33 -0.63 -8.96 21.06
N GLU A 34 -1.77 -9.41 20.55
CA GLU A 34 -2.31 -10.76 20.79
C GLU A 34 -1.37 -11.85 20.25
N GLY A 35 -0.73 -11.61 19.10
CA GLY A 35 0.26 -12.50 18.51
C GLY A 35 1.64 -12.45 19.15
N GLY A 36 1.88 -11.56 20.13
CA GLY A 36 3.17 -11.41 20.78
C GLY A 36 4.19 -10.55 20.02
N TYR A 37 3.77 -9.87 18.94
CA TYR A 37 4.63 -8.99 18.16
C TYR A 37 4.84 -7.64 18.87
N ARG A 38 6.01 -7.04 18.67
CA ARG A 38 6.39 -5.73 19.25
C ARG A 38 6.75 -4.74 18.13
N GLY A 39 6.49 -3.47 18.37
CA GLY A 39 6.89 -2.40 17.45
C GLY A 39 6.44 -2.65 16.01
N TRP A 40 7.39 -2.80 15.10
CA TRP A 40 7.17 -2.97 13.66
C TRP A 40 7.15 -4.43 13.19
N GLN A 41 7.27 -5.40 14.09
CA GLN A 41 7.41 -6.81 13.74
C GLN A 41 6.25 -7.32 12.87
N LEU A 42 4.99 -7.17 13.34
CA LEU A 42 3.84 -7.61 12.53
C LEU A 42 3.72 -6.82 11.22
N TYR A 43 3.98 -5.51 11.25
CA TYR A 43 3.93 -4.68 10.04
C TYR A 43 4.92 -5.17 8.97
N VAL A 44 6.19 -5.34 9.34
CA VAL A 44 7.24 -5.74 8.38
C VAL A 44 7.05 -7.17 7.94
N THR A 45 6.94 -8.11 8.91
CA THR A 45 6.89 -9.55 8.60
C THR A 45 5.55 -9.95 7.98
N GLY A 46 4.43 -9.41 8.43
CA GLY A 46 3.13 -9.69 7.83
C GLY A 46 3.01 -9.11 6.41
N ARG A 47 3.49 -7.86 6.21
CA ARG A 47 3.44 -7.21 4.89
C ARG A 47 4.40 -7.83 3.88
N ALA A 48 5.64 -8.11 4.26
CA ALA A 48 6.64 -8.66 3.35
C ALA A 48 6.63 -10.20 3.31
N GLY A 49 6.01 -10.86 4.27
CA GLY A 49 5.97 -12.32 4.38
C GLY A 49 5.31 -13.02 3.20
N VAL A 50 4.45 -12.33 2.46
CA VAL A 50 3.88 -12.82 1.19
C VAL A 50 4.95 -13.13 0.13
N LEU A 51 6.18 -12.61 0.29
CA LEU A 51 7.34 -12.95 -0.56
C LEU A 51 7.94 -14.32 -0.26
N GLY A 52 7.48 -14.99 0.82
CA GLY A 52 8.04 -16.26 1.30
C GLY A 52 9.28 -16.06 2.17
N GLU A 53 10.00 -17.15 2.41
CA GLU A 53 11.23 -17.17 3.21
C GLU A 53 12.40 -16.56 2.43
N VAL A 54 12.52 -15.23 2.50
CA VAL A 54 13.57 -14.46 1.84
C VAL A 54 14.50 -13.80 2.85
N GLY A 55 15.70 -13.42 2.42
CA GLY A 55 16.64 -12.68 3.26
C GLY A 55 16.20 -11.22 3.51
N THR A 56 16.67 -10.64 4.61
CA THR A 56 16.38 -9.24 5.01
C THR A 56 16.64 -8.22 3.91
N GLU A 57 17.67 -8.42 3.08
CA GLU A 57 17.98 -7.53 1.95
C GLU A 57 16.87 -7.51 0.88
N VAL A 58 16.21 -8.66 0.63
CA VAL A 58 15.07 -8.75 -0.31
C VAL A 58 13.88 -7.98 0.26
N VAL A 59 13.62 -8.14 1.57
CA VAL A 59 12.56 -7.39 2.27
C VAL A 59 12.86 -5.89 2.24
N HIS A 60 14.10 -5.48 2.48
CA HIS A 60 14.50 -4.07 2.40
C HIS A 60 14.32 -3.53 0.97
N ALA A 61 14.70 -4.27 -0.05
CA ALA A 61 14.49 -3.87 -1.44
C ALA A 61 12.99 -3.67 -1.77
N ALA A 62 12.12 -4.52 -1.25
CA ALA A 62 10.67 -4.43 -1.44
C ALA A 62 10.02 -3.28 -0.63
N LEU A 63 10.54 -3.00 0.58
CA LEU A 63 10.06 -1.95 1.49
C LEU A 63 10.96 -0.71 1.49
N GLY A 64 11.53 -0.33 0.36
CA GLY A 64 12.64 0.59 0.18
C GLY A 64 12.48 2.01 0.77
N PHE A 65 11.29 2.42 1.23
CA PHE A 65 11.09 3.68 1.96
C PHE A 65 11.35 3.56 3.46
N LEU A 66 11.34 2.33 4.03
CA LEU A 66 11.69 2.11 5.43
C LEU A 66 13.21 2.15 5.63
N HIS A 67 13.65 2.65 6.80
CA HIS A 67 15.05 2.57 7.17
C HIS A 67 15.52 1.11 7.25
N PRO A 68 16.73 0.76 6.77
CA PRO A 68 17.22 -0.62 6.76
C PRO A 68 17.17 -1.32 8.12
N ASP A 69 17.54 -0.62 9.19
CA ASP A 69 17.51 -1.20 10.55
C ASP A 69 16.06 -1.48 11.00
N ARG A 70 15.10 -0.60 10.66
CA ARG A 70 13.68 -0.86 10.95
C ARG A 70 13.16 -2.10 10.22
N VAL A 71 13.60 -2.29 8.96
CA VAL A 71 13.27 -3.50 8.20
C VAL A 71 13.89 -4.72 8.87
N ARG A 72 15.17 -4.67 9.22
CA ARG A 72 15.88 -5.77 9.86
C ARG A 72 15.22 -6.17 11.18
N ASP A 73 15.04 -5.20 12.07
CA ASP A 73 14.46 -5.44 13.40
C ASP A 73 13.02 -5.98 13.30
N GLY A 74 12.25 -5.44 12.36
CA GLY A 74 10.89 -5.91 12.10
C GLY A 74 10.86 -7.32 11.52
N TRP A 75 11.68 -7.60 10.50
CA TRP A 75 11.70 -8.88 9.81
C TRP A 75 12.24 -10.00 10.71
N GLU A 76 13.48 -9.87 11.19
CA GLU A 76 14.13 -10.89 12.00
C GLU A 76 13.40 -11.10 13.35
N GLY A 77 12.98 -9.98 13.97
CA GLY A 77 12.21 -10.04 15.20
C GLY A 77 10.81 -10.66 15.01
N GLY A 78 10.17 -10.43 13.87
CA GLY A 78 8.86 -11.04 13.55
C GLY A 78 8.95 -12.53 13.25
N LEU A 79 9.99 -12.95 12.51
CA LEU A 79 10.25 -14.38 12.25
C LEU A 79 10.52 -15.19 13.53
N ALA A 80 11.01 -14.54 14.58
CA ALA A 80 11.23 -15.17 15.88
C ALA A 80 9.94 -15.36 16.71
N VAL A 81 8.82 -14.75 16.32
CA VAL A 81 7.56 -14.81 17.07
C VAL A 81 6.72 -16.02 16.67
N ALA A 82 6.53 -16.26 15.38
CA ALA A 82 5.68 -17.31 14.85
C ALA A 82 6.12 -17.73 13.43
N PRO A 83 5.66 -18.90 12.93
CA PRO A 83 5.84 -19.28 11.52
C PRO A 83 5.38 -18.16 10.57
N LEU A 84 6.11 -18.01 9.46
CA LEU A 84 5.85 -16.90 8.51
C LEU A 84 4.42 -16.93 7.96
N ALA A 85 3.91 -18.12 7.63
CA ALA A 85 2.54 -18.27 7.12
C ALA A 85 1.49 -17.76 8.11
N ASP A 86 1.64 -18.08 9.40
CA ASP A 86 0.71 -17.65 10.46
C ASP A 86 0.79 -16.13 10.64
N THR A 87 1.97 -15.55 10.49
CA THR A 87 2.19 -14.09 10.56
C THR A 87 1.49 -13.37 9.41
N VAL A 88 1.61 -13.91 8.18
CA VAL A 88 0.93 -13.38 7.00
C VAL A 88 -0.58 -13.49 7.16
N GLU A 89 -1.11 -14.65 7.56
CA GLU A 89 -2.53 -14.85 7.79
C GLU A 89 -3.09 -13.85 8.83
N ARG A 90 -2.40 -13.68 9.95
CA ARG A 90 -2.77 -12.71 11.00
C ARG A 90 -2.81 -11.28 10.46
N TYR A 91 -1.85 -10.91 9.63
CA TYR A 91 -1.80 -9.57 9.04
C TYR A 91 -2.92 -9.35 8.01
N VAL A 92 -3.17 -10.35 7.17
CA VAL A 92 -4.28 -10.36 6.20
C VAL A 92 -5.62 -10.26 6.93
N GLU A 93 -5.81 -11.02 8.02
CA GLU A 93 -7.07 -10.98 8.77
C GLU A 93 -7.25 -9.64 9.52
N ALA A 94 -6.17 -9.02 10.01
CA ALA A 94 -6.25 -7.66 10.55
C ALA A 94 -6.69 -6.64 9.48
N CYS A 95 -6.22 -6.78 8.25
CA CYS A 95 -6.67 -6.00 7.10
C CYS A 95 -8.18 -6.17 6.89
N ARG A 96 -8.65 -7.41 6.78
CA ARG A 96 -10.07 -7.75 6.54
C ARG A 96 -10.97 -7.28 7.68
N THR A 97 -10.55 -7.47 8.91
CA THR A 97 -11.29 -7.03 10.12
C THR A 97 -11.49 -5.51 10.10
N TRP A 98 -10.43 -4.76 9.77
CA TRP A 98 -10.52 -3.31 9.61
C TRP A 98 -11.52 -2.93 8.51
N GLY A 99 -11.46 -3.59 7.34
CA GLY A 99 -12.37 -3.32 6.23
C GLY A 99 -13.83 -3.64 6.56
N ARG A 100 -14.09 -4.79 7.17
CA ARG A 100 -15.45 -5.18 7.61
C ARG A 100 -16.04 -4.16 8.58
N ALA A 101 -15.22 -3.64 9.52
CA ALA A 101 -15.67 -2.62 10.46
C ALA A 101 -15.98 -1.27 9.79
N ARG A 102 -15.18 -0.85 8.80
CA ARG A 102 -15.33 0.46 8.15
C ARG A 102 -16.34 0.47 7.00
N TYR A 103 -16.49 -0.65 6.30
CA TYR A 103 -17.33 -0.76 5.11
C TYR A 103 -18.62 -1.57 5.33
N ALA A 104 -18.99 -1.87 6.57
CA ALA A 104 -20.23 -2.59 6.91
C ALA A 104 -21.49 -1.95 6.31
N GLY A 105 -21.52 -0.62 6.20
CA GLY A 105 -22.62 0.16 5.63
C GLY A 105 -22.42 0.58 4.17
N LEU A 106 -21.36 0.13 3.49
CA LEU A 106 -21.10 0.48 2.10
C LEU A 106 -22.01 -0.33 1.17
N ALA A 107 -23.06 0.31 0.66
CA ALA A 107 -24.14 -0.37 -0.07
C ALA A 107 -23.67 -1.12 -1.31
N GLU A 108 -22.65 -0.62 -2.00
CA GLU A 108 -22.12 -1.19 -3.25
C GLU A 108 -20.70 -1.77 -3.08
N ALA A 109 -20.40 -2.35 -1.91
CA ALA A 109 -19.07 -2.90 -1.62
C ALA A 109 -18.64 -3.99 -2.63
N ASP A 110 -19.56 -4.87 -3.03
CA ASP A 110 -19.26 -5.92 -4.01
C ASP A 110 -18.94 -5.32 -5.38
N ARG A 111 -19.71 -4.32 -5.83
CA ARG A 111 -19.45 -3.64 -7.10
C ARG A 111 -18.09 -2.94 -7.10
N LEU A 112 -17.74 -2.24 -6.01
CA LEU A 112 -16.43 -1.63 -5.86
C LEU A 112 -15.33 -2.69 -5.90
N ALA A 113 -15.51 -3.79 -5.17
CA ALA A 113 -14.55 -4.90 -5.16
C ALA A 113 -14.33 -5.47 -6.57
N ASP A 114 -15.39 -5.70 -7.35
CA ASP A 114 -15.29 -6.23 -8.72
C ASP A 114 -14.49 -5.30 -9.65
N LEU A 115 -14.71 -3.99 -9.55
CA LEU A 115 -13.93 -3.01 -10.33
C LEU A 115 -12.46 -2.97 -9.91
N LEU A 116 -12.18 -2.96 -8.61
CA LEU A 116 -10.80 -2.99 -8.08
C LEU A 116 -10.08 -4.28 -8.47
N GLU A 117 -10.77 -5.43 -8.44
CA GLU A 117 -10.21 -6.72 -8.83
C GLU A 117 -9.83 -6.75 -10.31
N ARG A 118 -10.68 -6.21 -11.20
CA ARG A 118 -10.35 -6.09 -12.61
C ARG A 118 -9.13 -5.21 -12.86
N VAL A 119 -9.01 -4.08 -12.16
CA VAL A 119 -7.82 -3.22 -12.23
C VAL A 119 -6.58 -3.97 -11.72
N ALA A 120 -6.68 -4.65 -10.58
CA ALA A 120 -5.57 -5.41 -10.02
C ALA A 120 -5.13 -6.58 -10.93
N ALA A 121 -6.09 -7.26 -11.57
CA ALA A 121 -5.81 -8.35 -12.51
C ALA A 121 -5.12 -7.86 -13.78
N ALA A 122 -5.50 -6.67 -14.29
CA ALA A 122 -4.93 -6.08 -15.50
C ALA A 122 -3.52 -5.48 -15.29
N ALA A 123 -3.12 -5.22 -14.05
CA ALA A 123 -1.81 -4.66 -13.74
C ALA A 123 -0.67 -5.66 -14.04
N ASP A 124 0.35 -5.21 -14.78
CA ASP A 124 1.54 -6.00 -15.03
C ASP A 124 2.38 -6.13 -13.73
N PRO A 125 2.69 -7.35 -13.25
CA PRO A 125 3.47 -7.55 -12.04
C PRO A 125 4.98 -7.44 -12.25
N ALA A 126 5.46 -7.34 -13.49
CA ALA A 126 6.88 -7.35 -13.81
C ALA A 126 7.63 -6.23 -13.08
N GLY A 127 8.66 -6.59 -12.31
CA GLY A 127 9.44 -5.66 -11.50
C GLY A 127 8.84 -5.31 -10.13
N TRP A 128 7.63 -5.78 -9.79
CA TRP A 128 6.96 -5.45 -8.52
C TRP A 128 6.57 -6.70 -7.72
N PRO A 129 7.55 -7.41 -7.14
CA PRO A 129 7.32 -8.71 -6.49
C PRO A 129 6.35 -8.64 -5.31
N LEU A 130 6.38 -7.54 -4.53
CA LEU A 130 5.46 -7.37 -3.40
C LEU A 130 4.00 -7.25 -3.86
N PHE A 131 3.74 -6.49 -4.93
CA PHE A 131 2.43 -6.43 -5.56
C PHE A 131 1.99 -7.80 -6.08
N ALA A 132 2.87 -8.49 -6.81
CA ALA A 132 2.55 -9.81 -7.36
C ALA A 132 2.17 -10.82 -6.28
N ALA A 133 2.92 -10.83 -5.17
CA ALA A 133 2.67 -11.71 -4.04
C ALA A 133 1.38 -11.35 -3.28
N TRP A 134 1.07 -10.06 -3.11
CA TRP A 134 -0.19 -9.61 -2.51
C TRP A 134 -1.39 -9.93 -3.39
N ARG A 135 -1.28 -9.73 -4.72
CA ARG A 135 -2.34 -10.09 -5.67
C ARG A 135 -2.67 -11.59 -5.67
N ALA A 136 -1.69 -12.44 -5.37
CA ALA A 136 -1.87 -13.89 -5.29
C ALA A 136 -2.55 -14.36 -3.98
N GLN A 137 -2.73 -13.49 -2.99
CA GLN A 137 -3.41 -13.86 -1.75
C GLN A 137 -4.91 -14.09 -2.01
N PRO A 138 -5.50 -15.16 -1.45
CA PRO A 138 -6.93 -15.40 -1.57
C PRO A 138 -7.75 -14.20 -1.12
N LEU A 139 -8.79 -13.86 -1.88
CA LEU A 139 -9.76 -12.84 -1.46
C LEU A 139 -10.84 -13.47 -0.58
N PRO A 140 -11.36 -12.73 0.43
CA PRO A 140 -12.52 -13.18 1.19
C PRO A 140 -13.80 -13.13 0.32
N GLU A 141 -14.87 -13.79 0.78
CA GLU A 141 -16.15 -13.82 0.05
C GLU A 141 -16.95 -12.51 0.23
N ASP A 142 -16.78 -11.80 1.34
CA ASP A 142 -17.52 -10.59 1.66
C ASP A 142 -16.97 -9.34 0.98
N GLY A 143 -17.86 -8.48 0.47
CA GLY A 143 -17.51 -7.25 -0.24
C GLY A 143 -16.62 -6.30 0.58
N PRO A 144 -16.92 -5.98 1.85
CA PRO A 144 -16.09 -5.16 2.71
C PRO A 144 -14.64 -5.65 2.86
N GLY A 145 -14.46 -6.95 3.07
CA GLY A 145 -13.13 -7.57 3.17
C GLY A 145 -12.39 -7.56 1.83
N ARG A 146 -13.09 -7.82 0.72
CA ARG A 146 -12.53 -7.71 -0.64
C ARG A 146 -12.05 -6.29 -0.94
N VAL A 147 -12.89 -5.28 -0.66
CA VAL A 147 -12.56 -3.87 -0.92
C VAL A 147 -11.24 -3.48 -0.25
N VAL A 148 -11.09 -3.71 1.05
CA VAL A 148 -9.87 -3.30 1.75
C VAL A 148 -8.63 -4.05 1.25
N GLN A 149 -8.74 -5.36 1.01
CA GLN A 149 -7.62 -6.17 0.53
C GLN A 149 -7.20 -5.74 -0.89
N LEU A 150 -8.14 -5.46 -1.78
CA LEU A 150 -7.86 -4.98 -3.14
C LEU A 150 -7.30 -3.56 -3.16
N LEU A 151 -7.78 -2.67 -2.29
CA LEU A 151 -7.16 -1.36 -2.09
C LEU A 151 -5.70 -1.49 -1.63
N HIS A 152 -5.41 -2.46 -0.73
CA HIS A 152 -4.05 -2.76 -0.33
C HIS A 152 -3.21 -3.30 -1.49
N VAL A 153 -3.72 -4.23 -2.27
CA VAL A 153 -3.05 -4.77 -3.48
C VAL A 153 -2.69 -3.64 -4.44
N LEU A 154 -3.65 -2.74 -4.76
CA LEU A 154 -3.40 -1.61 -5.66
C LEU A 154 -2.43 -0.57 -5.05
N ARG A 155 -2.45 -0.42 -3.73
CA ARG A 155 -1.43 0.39 -3.04
C ARG A 155 -0.03 -0.21 -3.19
N GLU A 156 0.13 -1.54 -3.10
CA GLU A 156 1.43 -2.18 -3.32
C GLU A 156 1.86 -2.08 -4.80
N HIS A 157 0.94 -2.15 -5.76
CA HIS A 157 1.21 -1.85 -7.16
C HIS A 157 1.78 -0.44 -7.34
N ARG A 158 1.05 0.58 -6.84
CA ARG A 158 1.49 1.96 -6.91
C ARG A 158 2.79 2.19 -6.13
N GLY A 159 2.94 1.57 -4.96
CA GLY A 159 4.14 1.70 -4.12
C GLY A 159 5.40 1.17 -4.81
N GLY A 160 5.31 0.04 -5.49
CA GLY A 160 6.41 -0.52 -6.31
C GLY A 160 6.76 0.39 -7.47
N ALA A 161 5.75 0.85 -8.24
CA ALA A 161 5.93 1.79 -9.33
C ALA A 161 6.57 3.10 -8.85
N HIS A 162 6.14 3.64 -7.71
CA HIS A 162 6.69 4.87 -7.14
C HIS A 162 8.15 4.71 -6.70
N LEU A 163 8.51 3.60 -6.06
CA LEU A 163 9.90 3.33 -5.69
C LEU A 163 10.80 3.26 -6.94
N GLY A 164 10.36 2.60 -8.00
CA GLY A 164 11.04 2.56 -9.29
C GLY A 164 11.19 3.94 -9.92
N ALA A 165 10.12 4.74 -9.95
CA ALA A 165 10.11 6.09 -10.48
C ALA A 165 11.04 7.04 -9.70
N VAL A 166 11.01 6.99 -8.35
CA VAL A 166 11.92 7.75 -7.48
C VAL A 166 13.38 7.44 -7.83
N ARG A 167 13.73 6.15 -7.99
CA ARG A 167 15.08 5.75 -8.35
C ARG A 167 15.47 6.19 -9.76
N SER A 168 14.54 6.13 -10.72
CA SER A 168 14.79 6.49 -12.12
C SER A 168 15.08 7.98 -12.32
N VAL A 169 14.54 8.86 -11.49
CA VAL A 169 14.85 10.31 -11.53
C VAL A 169 16.06 10.68 -10.68
N GLY A 170 16.76 9.71 -10.09
CA GLY A 170 17.98 9.92 -9.32
C GLY A 170 17.78 10.25 -7.84
N LEU A 171 16.55 10.19 -7.33
CA LEU A 171 16.26 10.38 -5.91
C LEU A 171 16.60 9.15 -5.06
N ARG A 172 17.06 9.38 -3.84
CA ARG A 172 17.07 8.38 -2.79
C ARG A 172 15.70 8.32 -2.11
N PRO A 173 15.27 7.15 -1.57
CA PRO A 173 13.98 7.04 -0.87
C PRO A 173 13.78 8.10 0.23
N LEU A 174 14.80 8.37 1.05
CA LEU A 174 14.74 9.40 2.10
C LEU A 174 14.48 10.80 1.53
N GLU A 175 15.12 11.14 0.42
CA GLU A 175 14.92 12.44 -0.26
C GLU A 175 13.47 12.59 -0.76
N ALA A 176 12.91 11.53 -1.32
CA ALA A 176 11.50 11.51 -1.74
C ALA A 176 10.55 11.66 -0.54
N ILE A 177 10.84 11.01 0.59
CA ILE A 177 10.03 11.12 1.81
C ILE A 177 10.02 12.55 2.34
N VAL A 178 11.22 13.16 2.50
CA VAL A 178 11.31 14.50 3.10
C VAL A 178 10.77 15.60 2.17
N ALA A 179 10.87 15.41 0.85
CA ALA A 179 10.28 16.32 -0.12
C ALA A 179 8.75 16.16 -0.27
N GLY A 180 8.20 15.03 0.17
CA GLY A 180 6.78 14.73 0.13
C GLY A 180 5.97 15.44 1.23
N PRO A 181 4.63 15.34 1.22
CA PRO A 181 3.75 16.10 2.10
C PRO A 181 3.92 15.81 3.59
N GLY A 182 4.41 14.61 3.96
CA GLY A 182 4.67 14.23 5.35
C GLY A 182 6.04 14.67 5.87
N GLY A 183 6.97 15.05 5.01
CA GLY A 183 8.28 15.61 5.36
C GLY A 183 9.05 14.82 6.42
N ALA A 184 9.66 15.54 7.37
CA ALA A 184 10.41 14.95 8.48
C ALA A 184 9.57 14.01 9.35
N GLY A 185 8.25 14.27 9.50
CA GLY A 185 7.35 13.38 10.25
C GLY A 185 7.27 11.99 9.64
N ASN A 186 7.12 11.89 8.32
CA ASN A 186 7.15 10.60 7.62
C ASN A 186 8.53 9.95 7.66
N ALA A 187 9.60 10.73 7.57
CA ALA A 187 10.96 10.20 7.70
C ALA A 187 11.14 9.53 9.08
N ALA A 188 10.77 10.21 10.16
CA ALA A 188 10.83 9.65 11.52
C ALA A 188 9.92 8.42 11.67
N PHE A 189 8.69 8.46 11.13
CA PHE A 189 7.77 7.31 11.11
C PHE A 189 8.39 6.10 10.43
N PHE A 190 9.10 6.28 9.31
CA PHE A 190 9.79 5.20 8.60
C PHE A 190 11.15 4.81 9.20
N GLY A 191 11.55 5.42 10.32
CA GLY A 191 12.75 5.05 11.06
C GLY A 191 14.00 5.84 10.71
N TRP A 192 13.88 6.84 9.84
CA TRP A 192 14.98 7.73 9.51
C TRP A 192 15.20 8.76 10.62
N VAL A 193 16.46 9.05 10.91
CA VAL A 193 16.87 10.00 11.96
C VAL A 193 17.68 11.14 11.36
N GLU A 194 17.78 12.25 12.09
CA GLU A 194 18.63 13.38 11.72
C GLU A 194 20.13 12.97 11.57
N PRO A 195 20.90 13.60 10.66
CA PRO A 195 20.48 14.74 9.84
C PRO A 195 19.67 14.31 8.61
N LEU A 196 18.57 15.02 8.32
CA LEU A 196 17.75 14.82 7.11
C LEU A 196 18.26 15.67 5.95
N PRO A 197 18.05 15.25 4.69
CA PRO A 197 18.36 16.06 3.51
C PRO A 197 17.60 17.39 3.51
N GLU A 198 18.23 18.45 3.03
CA GLU A 198 17.59 19.74 2.79
C GLU A 198 16.60 19.64 1.62
N VAL A 199 15.40 20.19 1.79
CA VAL A 199 14.35 20.17 0.77
C VAL A 199 14.47 21.38 -0.15
N THR A 200 15.24 21.23 -1.23
CA THR A 200 15.44 22.24 -2.26
C THR A 200 14.30 22.26 -3.30
N ALA A 201 14.24 23.31 -4.12
CA ALA A 201 13.32 23.39 -5.25
C ALA A 201 13.61 22.29 -6.30
N GLU A 202 14.89 21.96 -6.51
CA GLU A 202 15.31 20.86 -7.38
C GLU A 202 14.78 19.52 -6.89
N LEU A 203 14.90 19.23 -5.58
CA LEU A 203 14.43 18.01 -4.98
C LEU A 203 12.90 17.85 -5.14
N ARG A 204 12.14 18.94 -4.97
CA ARG A 204 10.68 18.94 -5.22
C ARG A 204 10.35 18.71 -6.69
N GLY A 205 11.13 19.30 -7.61
CA GLY A 205 10.97 19.09 -9.05
C GLY A 205 11.24 17.64 -9.47
N LEU A 206 12.25 17.00 -8.88
CA LEU A 206 12.53 15.58 -9.09
C LEU A 206 11.38 14.70 -8.57
N LEU A 207 10.86 15.01 -7.38
CA LEU A 207 9.72 14.26 -6.83
C LEU A 207 8.47 14.41 -7.69
N ALA A 208 8.18 15.61 -8.21
CA ALA A 208 7.04 15.80 -9.11
C ALA A 208 7.16 14.93 -10.38
N ARG A 209 8.35 14.86 -10.99
CA ARG A 209 8.60 13.95 -12.13
C ARG A 209 8.43 12.46 -11.75
N ALA A 210 8.86 12.07 -10.55
CA ALA A 210 8.65 10.71 -10.07
C ALA A 210 7.17 10.39 -9.89
N GLU A 211 6.36 11.34 -9.41
CA GLU A 211 4.91 11.18 -9.29
C GLU A 211 4.23 11.03 -10.66
N GLU A 212 4.58 11.87 -11.63
CA GLU A 212 4.08 11.78 -13.02
C GLU A 212 4.45 10.42 -13.65
N ALA A 213 5.70 9.99 -13.49
CA ALA A 213 6.14 8.68 -13.98
C ALA A 213 5.41 7.52 -13.28
N THR A 214 5.11 7.65 -11.98
CA THR A 214 4.32 6.66 -11.24
C THR A 214 2.90 6.57 -11.81
N ASP A 215 2.24 7.71 -12.00
CA ASP A 215 0.88 7.77 -12.53
C ASP A 215 0.82 7.15 -13.95
N ALA A 216 1.82 7.42 -14.80
CA ALA A 216 1.92 6.83 -16.12
C ALA A 216 2.15 5.30 -16.08
N GLN A 217 2.93 4.78 -15.12
CA GLN A 217 3.19 3.34 -14.98
C GLN A 217 1.97 2.56 -14.50
N VAL A 218 1.14 3.14 -13.64
CA VAL A 218 -0.06 2.43 -13.12
C VAL A 218 -1.30 2.61 -14.01
N ALA A 219 -1.35 3.63 -14.85
CA ALA A 219 -2.47 3.97 -15.72
C ALA A 219 -2.99 2.82 -16.61
N PRO A 220 -2.13 1.99 -17.24
CA PRO A 220 -2.60 0.88 -18.09
C PRO A 220 -3.53 -0.10 -17.37
N ALA A 221 -3.36 -0.29 -16.06
CA ALA A 221 -4.24 -1.15 -15.27
C ALA A 221 -5.68 -0.62 -15.21
N TYR A 222 -5.85 0.71 -15.14
CA TYR A 222 -7.17 1.35 -15.10
C TYR A 222 -7.85 1.42 -16.47
N ALA A 223 -7.08 1.33 -17.56
CA ALA A 223 -7.61 1.36 -18.92
C ALA A 223 -8.41 0.09 -19.30
N VAL A 224 -8.44 -0.95 -18.45
CA VAL A 224 -9.29 -2.14 -18.62
C VAL A 224 -10.78 -1.82 -18.41
N LEU A 225 -11.08 -0.73 -17.71
CA LEU A 225 -12.41 -0.24 -17.45
C LEU A 225 -12.84 0.71 -18.58
N ASP A 226 -14.10 0.60 -19.01
CA ASP A 226 -14.67 1.62 -19.89
C ASP A 226 -14.95 2.94 -19.15
N SER A 227 -15.39 3.99 -19.88
CA SER A 227 -15.58 5.31 -19.27
C SER A 227 -16.63 5.32 -18.16
N ALA A 228 -17.73 4.57 -18.34
CA ALA A 228 -18.79 4.52 -17.33
C ALA A 228 -18.31 3.77 -16.07
N GLU A 229 -17.52 2.71 -16.25
CA GLU A 229 -16.93 1.95 -15.16
C GLU A 229 -15.84 2.76 -14.43
N GLN A 230 -15.08 3.60 -15.13
CA GLN A 230 -14.11 4.50 -14.51
C GLN A 230 -14.80 5.55 -13.65
N ASP A 231 -15.88 6.16 -14.14
CA ASP A 231 -16.68 7.10 -13.37
C ASP A 231 -17.32 6.43 -12.14
N ASP A 232 -17.84 5.21 -12.30
CA ASP A 232 -18.41 4.41 -11.22
C ASP A 232 -17.34 4.06 -10.17
N LEU A 233 -16.16 3.62 -10.59
CA LEU A 233 -15.03 3.37 -9.69
C LEU A 233 -14.68 4.60 -8.85
N LEU A 234 -14.57 5.76 -9.47
CA LEU A 234 -14.21 7.00 -8.75
C LEU A 234 -15.30 7.43 -7.77
N ARG A 235 -16.57 7.31 -8.15
CA ARG A 235 -17.71 7.56 -7.26
C ARG A 235 -17.65 6.62 -6.04
N LEU A 236 -17.54 5.31 -6.27
CA LEU A 236 -17.51 4.29 -5.22
C LEU A 236 -16.29 4.42 -4.29
N LEU A 237 -15.13 4.82 -4.84
CA LEU A 237 -13.96 5.15 -4.03
C LEU A 237 -14.22 6.36 -3.12
N GLY A 238 -14.98 7.34 -3.60
CA GLY A 238 -15.44 8.48 -2.80
C GLY A 238 -16.34 8.04 -1.64
N ASP A 239 -17.29 7.13 -1.92
CA ASP A 239 -18.19 6.57 -0.90
C ASP A 239 -17.42 5.76 0.15
N ALA A 240 -16.45 4.93 -0.29
CA ALA A 240 -15.57 4.19 0.61
C ALA A 240 -14.71 5.13 1.48
N ALA A 241 -14.22 6.23 0.90
CA ALA A 241 -13.47 7.23 1.66
C ALA A 241 -14.34 7.95 2.70
N ALA A 242 -15.61 8.19 2.40
CA ALA A 242 -16.57 8.75 3.35
C ALA A 242 -16.88 7.77 4.47
N ALA A 243 -17.14 6.48 4.14
CA ALA A 243 -17.43 5.44 5.11
C ALA A 243 -16.26 5.12 6.08
N ALA A 244 -15.01 5.27 5.60
CA ALA A 244 -13.83 4.98 6.43
C ALA A 244 -13.46 6.10 7.41
N ARG A 245 -14.11 7.26 7.35
CA ARG A 245 -13.87 8.35 8.33
C ARG A 245 -14.35 7.88 9.71
N PRO A 246 -13.57 8.13 10.78
CA PRO A 246 -14.11 7.97 12.13
C PRO A 246 -15.32 8.90 12.29
N ASP A 247 -16.35 8.42 12.97
CA ASP A 247 -17.46 9.27 13.38
C ASP A 247 -16.89 10.48 14.15
N ALA A 248 -17.33 11.69 13.74
CA ALA A 248 -16.86 12.96 14.29
C ALA A 248 -17.34 13.18 15.72
#